data_b046828cdb9aaf20619cc0a7c2781f9d
#
_entry.id   b046828cdb9aaf20619cc0a7c2781f9d
#
_cell.length_a   1.000
_cell.length_b   1.000
_cell.length_c   1.000
_cell.angle_alpha   90.00
_cell.angle_beta   90.00
_cell.angle_gamma   90.00
#
_symmetry.space_group_name_H-M   'P 1'
#
loop_
_entity.id
_entity.type
_entity.pdbx_description
1 polymer ?
#
loop_
_entity_poly.entity_id
_entity_poly.type
_entity_poly.pdbx_seq_one_letter_code
_entity_poly.pdbx_strand_id
1 'polypeptide(L)'
;SGIENLSLIPGTAGAAVYQNIGAYGVELKDVLESAKVLDIGSGEIKTYSNKDCKFGYRNSVFKTNKKQDLIILKINLRLLKNNEPNLNYPDLAKMFEGKKPSALEVRNAVIEIRKNKLPYPAEVGNAGSFFKNPTIKTSNFQFLISKHPDLKGFDQGDGTVKLSAAELIEKCGWKGKTRGNVGVSGKHALVLVNYGKGTEEEILDLAKEIKNVVRDQFGMELEPEVEVVGGA
;
A
#
# COMPACT_ATOMS: atom_id res chain seq x y z
N SER A 1 -17.79 -4.35 11.96
CA SER A 1 -17.03 -4.50 10.71
C SER A 1 -16.47 -3.17 10.26
N GLY A 2 -15.57 -3.19 9.27
CA GLY A 2 -14.97 -2.01 8.65
C GLY A 2 -13.44 -2.05 8.56
N ILE A 3 -12.77 -3.00 9.24
CA ILE A 3 -11.30 -3.18 9.19
C ILE A 3 -10.88 -4.61 8.82
N GLU A 4 -11.79 -5.49 8.55
CA GLU A 4 -11.52 -6.90 8.19
C GLU A 4 -10.63 -7.02 6.96
N ASN A 5 -10.78 -6.12 5.98
CA ASN A 5 -9.96 -6.05 4.77
C ASN A 5 -8.51 -5.62 5.05
N LEU A 6 -8.25 -4.97 6.19
CA LEU A 6 -6.91 -4.52 6.61
C LEU A 6 -6.16 -5.57 7.44
N SER A 7 -6.70 -6.77 7.54
CA SER A 7 -6.14 -7.86 8.36
C SER A 7 -4.74 -8.27 7.91
N LEU A 8 -3.90 -8.65 8.86
CA LEU A 8 -2.52 -9.10 8.65
C LEU A 8 -1.60 -8.05 7.99
N ILE A 9 -1.91 -6.75 8.08
CA ILE A 9 -0.95 -5.69 7.71
C ILE A 9 0.00 -5.52 8.90
N PRO A 10 1.33 -5.71 8.71
CA PRO A 10 2.31 -5.50 9.78
C PRO A 10 2.37 -4.03 10.22
N GLY A 11 2.75 -3.80 11.47
CA GLY A 11 2.92 -2.45 12.01
C GLY A 11 2.01 -2.17 13.21
N THR A 12 2.05 -0.93 13.68
CA THR A 12 1.27 -0.45 14.83
C THR A 12 0.04 0.34 14.39
N ALA A 13 -0.90 0.54 15.30
CA ALA A 13 -2.08 1.37 15.07
C ALA A 13 -1.70 2.83 14.71
N GLY A 14 -0.64 3.37 15.33
CA GLY A 14 -0.12 4.70 14.98
C GLY A 14 0.44 4.76 13.56
N ALA A 15 1.23 3.76 13.16
CA ALA A 15 1.76 3.66 11.80
C ALA A 15 0.64 3.52 10.76
N ALA A 16 -0.47 2.88 11.12
CA ALA A 16 -1.65 2.77 10.26
C ALA A 16 -2.23 4.14 9.88
N VAL A 17 -2.31 5.07 10.85
CA VAL A 17 -2.78 6.44 10.63
C VAL A 17 -1.75 7.26 9.84
N TYR A 18 -0.46 7.07 10.13
CA TYR A 18 0.62 7.84 9.52
C TYR A 18 0.54 7.85 7.98
N GLN A 19 0.30 6.71 7.39
CA GLN A 19 0.23 6.59 5.93
C GLN A 19 -1.13 6.20 5.38
N ASN A 20 -2.21 6.28 6.19
CA ASN A 20 -3.53 5.84 5.76
C ASN A 20 -3.47 4.45 5.11
N ILE A 21 -3.16 3.42 5.91
CA ILE A 21 -3.06 2.06 5.37
C ILE A 21 -4.34 1.68 4.62
N GLY A 22 -4.18 0.91 3.55
CA GLY A 22 -5.32 0.45 2.76
C GLY A 22 -5.01 -0.85 2.05
N ALA A 23 -5.99 -1.73 2.01
CA ALA A 23 -5.94 -3.00 1.32
C ALA A 23 -7.36 -3.48 0.98
N TYR A 24 -7.48 -4.24 -0.10
CA TYR A 24 -8.72 -4.90 -0.50
C TYR A 24 -9.96 -3.99 -0.52
N GLY A 25 -9.78 -2.75 -1.04
CA GLY A 25 -10.87 -1.79 -1.22
C GLY A 25 -11.27 -0.99 0.02
N VAL A 26 -10.52 -1.08 1.13
CA VAL A 26 -10.75 -0.33 2.36
C VAL A 26 -9.49 0.45 2.74
N GLU A 27 -9.65 1.67 3.23
CA GLU A 27 -8.58 2.48 3.82
C GLU A 27 -8.89 2.83 5.28
N LEU A 28 -7.87 3.09 6.09
CA LEU A 28 -8.08 3.43 7.50
C LEU A 28 -8.92 4.70 7.69
N LYS A 29 -8.81 5.67 6.77
CA LYS A 29 -9.64 6.89 6.78
C LYS A 29 -11.14 6.61 6.81
N ASP A 30 -11.57 5.46 6.29
CA ASP A 30 -13.00 5.12 6.19
C ASP A 30 -13.62 4.84 7.57
N VAL A 31 -12.79 4.50 8.55
CA VAL A 31 -13.20 4.11 9.90
C VAL A 31 -12.54 4.92 11.02
N LEU A 32 -11.51 5.72 10.74
CA LEU A 32 -10.89 6.56 11.77
C LEU A 32 -11.85 7.66 12.20
N GLU A 33 -12.12 7.76 13.48
CA GLU A 33 -12.85 8.87 14.09
C GLU A 33 -11.92 10.00 14.52
N SER A 34 -10.85 9.64 15.24
CA SER A 34 -9.83 10.60 15.69
C SER A 34 -8.51 9.93 16.08
N ALA A 35 -7.45 10.74 16.17
CA ALA A 35 -6.17 10.37 16.71
C ALA A 35 -5.73 11.35 17.81
N LYS A 36 -5.23 10.85 18.96
CA LYS A 36 -4.51 11.65 19.95
C LYS A 36 -3.03 11.68 19.60
N VAL A 37 -2.47 12.88 19.53
CA VAL A 37 -1.12 13.12 19.04
C VAL A 37 -0.37 14.01 20.01
N LEU A 38 0.82 13.60 20.40
CA LEU A 38 1.78 14.41 21.15
C LEU A 38 2.65 15.19 20.18
N ASP A 39 2.72 16.49 20.35
CA ASP A 39 3.71 17.36 19.75
C ASP A 39 4.93 17.41 20.67
N ILE A 40 6.07 16.85 20.25
CA ILE A 40 7.27 16.75 21.09
C ILE A 40 7.86 18.14 21.37
N GLY A 41 7.76 19.06 20.39
CA GLY A 41 8.33 20.41 20.52
C GLY A 41 7.62 21.26 21.58
N SER A 42 6.28 21.17 21.65
CA SER A 42 5.47 21.91 22.63
C SER A 42 5.11 21.11 23.90
N GLY A 43 5.21 19.78 23.85
CA GLY A 43 4.70 18.89 24.90
C GLY A 43 3.17 18.78 24.93
N GLU A 44 2.46 19.40 23.98
CA GLU A 44 1.00 19.40 23.98
C GLU A 44 0.42 18.11 23.36
N ILE A 45 -0.67 17.64 23.95
CA ILE A 45 -1.47 16.55 23.37
C ILE A 45 -2.70 17.13 22.68
N LYS A 46 -2.79 16.94 21.36
CA LYS A 46 -3.90 17.37 20.53
C LYS A 46 -4.72 16.21 20.01
N THR A 47 -6.02 16.43 19.80
CA THR A 47 -6.87 15.46 19.12
C THR A 47 -7.09 15.92 17.69
N TYR A 48 -6.71 15.10 16.74
CA TYR A 48 -6.95 15.27 15.32
C TYR A 48 -8.20 14.48 14.94
N SER A 49 -9.21 15.17 14.40
CA SER A 49 -10.34 14.50 13.77
C SER A 49 -9.91 13.81 12.46
N ASN A 50 -10.76 12.96 11.91
CA ASN A 50 -10.53 12.38 10.58
C ASN A 50 -10.17 13.45 9.53
N LYS A 51 -10.92 14.56 9.51
CA LYS A 51 -10.70 15.70 8.60
C LYS A 51 -9.34 16.37 8.81
N ASP A 52 -8.90 16.52 10.05
CA ASP A 52 -7.62 17.15 10.39
C ASP A 52 -6.44 16.28 9.96
N CYS A 53 -6.63 14.96 9.88
CA CYS A 53 -5.61 14.03 9.37
C CYS A 53 -5.31 14.21 7.88
N LYS A 54 -6.13 14.91 7.10
CA LYS A 54 -5.96 15.22 5.66
C LYS A 54 -5.49 14.01 4.86
N PHE A 55 -6.19 12.91 5.02
CA PHE A 55 -5.84 11.67 4.37
C PHE A 55 -5.85 11.74 2.85
N GLY A 56 -4.84 11.17 2.23
CA GLY A 56 -4.75 10.89 0.81
C GLY A 56 -4.32 9.43 0.57
N TYR A 57 -4.15 9.06 -0.69
CA TYR A 57 -3.65 7.74 -1.04
C TYR A 57 -2.23 7.54 -0.48
N ARG A 58 -2.08 6.62 0.48
CA ARG A 58 -0.84 6.36 1.23
C ARG A 58 -0.23 7.63 1.84
N ASN A 59 -1.08 8.55 2.29
CA ASN A 59 -0.66 9.84 2.82
C ASN A 59 -1.58 10.36 3.93
N SER A 60 -1.00 11.19 4.81
CA SER A 60 -1.70 11.95 5.84
C SER A 60 -0.93 13.22 6.17
N VAL A 61 -1.50 14.10 7.00
CA VAL A 61 -0.81 15.27 7.53
C VAL A 61 0.48 14.89 8.27
N PHE A 62 0.50 13.75 8.93
CA PHE A 62 1.66 13.23 9.68
C PHE A 62 2.84 12.84 8.76
N LYS A 63 2.54 12.34 7.56
CA LYS A 63 3.54 11.98 6.56
C LYS A 63 4.02 13.19 5.75
N THR A 64 3.11 14.12 5.44
CA THR A 64 3.44 15.32 4.65
C THR A 64 4.23 16.33 5.45
N ASN A 65 3.94 16.44 6.75
CA ASN A 65 4.50 17.48 7.62
C ASN A 65 5.72 16.96 8.39
N LYS A 66 6.75 16.51 7.66
CA LYS A 66 7.98 15.91 8.21
C LYS A 66 8.76 16.78 9.23
N LYS A 67 8.39 18.07 9.37
CA LYS A 67 9.04 19.01 10.30
C LYS A 67 8.40 19.00 11.70
N GLN A 68 7.29 18.29 11.88
CA GLN A 68 6.65 18.22 13.18
C GLN A 68 6.99 16.87 13.80
N ASP A 69 7.68 16.94 14.94
CA ASP A 69 7.93 15.78 15.80
C ASP A 69 6.63 15.35 16.49
N LEU A 70 5.75 14.68 15.75
CA LEU A 70 4.45 14.23 16.20
C LEU A 70 4.46 12.74 16.50
N ILE A 71 4.01 12.36 17.70
CA ILE A 71 3.81 10.96 18.08
C ILE A 71 2.32 10.65 18.19
N ILE A 72 1.84 9.69 17.42
CA ILE A 72 0.46 9.21 17.51
C ILE A 72 0.35 8.27 18.72
N LEU A 73 -0.33 8.73 19.77
CA LEU A 73 -0.46 8.01 21.03
C LEU A 73 -1.64 7.03 21.05
N LYS A 74 -2.77 7.42 20.44
CA LYS A 74 -4.02 6.66 20.46
C LYS A 74 -4.83 6.97 19.20
N ILE A 75 -5.57 5.96 18.73
CA ILE A 75 -6.58 6.13 17.68
C ILE A 75 -7.95 5.70 18.20
N ASN A 76 -9.00 6.34 17.73
CA ASN A 76 -10.38 5.93 17.92
C ASN A 76 -10.96 5.56 16.56
N LEU A 77 -11.54 4.37 16.49
CA LEU A 77 -12.17 3.85 15.27
C LEU A 77 -13.68 3.76 15.49
N ARG A 78 -14.44 4.13 14.47
CA ARG A 78 -15.89 3.93 14.42
C ARG A 78 -16.19 2.71 13.56
N LEU A 79 -16.48 1.60 14.21
CA LEU A 79 -16.82 0.35 13.55
C LEU A 79 -18.34 0.12 13.58
N LEU A 80 -18.88 -0.54 12.57
CA LEU A 80 -20.30 -0.80 12.44
C LEU A 80 -20.61 -2.25 12.84
N LYS A 81 -21.66 -2.45 13.67
CA LYS A 81 -22.03 -3.80 14.16
C LYS A 81 -22.64 -4.68 13.06
N ASN A 82 -23.47 -4.12 12.19
CA ASN A 82 -24.28 -4.85 11.22
C ASN A 82 -24.04 -4.38 9.78
N ASN A 83 -22.81 -4.03 9.44
CA ASN A 83 -22.46 -3.63 8.08
C ASN A 83 -22.06 -4.83 7.23
N GLU A 84 -22.46 -4.83 5.97
CA GLU A 84 -21.94 -5.80 5.01
C GLU A 84 -20.47 -5.47 4.72
N PRO A 85 -19.56 -6.46 4.77
CA PRO A 85 -18.14 -6.24 4.44
C PRO A 85 -17.95 -5.75 3.01
N ASN A 86 -16.91 -4.97 2.77
CA ASN A 86 -16.56 -4.54 1.42
C ASN A 86 -15.94 -5.70 0.63
N LEU A 87 -16.63 -6.13 -0.43
CA LEU A 87 -16.19 -7.22 -1.32
C LEU A 87 -15.75 -6.71 -2.70
N ASN A 88 -15.61 -5.40 -2.92
CA ASN A 88 -15.32 -4.82 -4.24
C ASN A 88 -13.94 -5.20 -4.81
N TYR A 89 -13.04 -5.76 -3.98
CA TYR A 89 -11.76 -6.24 -4.48
C TYR A 89 -11.94 -7.58 -5.23
N PRO A 90 -11.37 -7.72 -6.46
CA PRO A 90 -11.66 -8.85 -7.34
C PRO A 90 -11.51 -10.24 -6.72
N ASP A 91 -10.47 -10.47 -5.90
CA ASP A 91 -10.26 -11.76 -5.25
C ASP A 91 -11.37 -12.09 -4.25
N LEU A 92 -11.81 -11.07 -3.48
CA LEU A 92 -12.89 -11.23 -2.51
C LEU A 92 -14.25 -11.37 -3.20
N ALA A 93 -14.51 -10.55 -4.23
CA ALA A 93 -15.72 -10.64 -5.03
C ALA A 93 -15.91 -12.07 -5.60
N LYS A 94 -14.83 -12.64 -6.17
CA LYS A 94 -14.84 -13.99 -6.72
C LYS A 94 -15.03 -15.06 -5.64
N MET A 95 -14.37 -14.92 -4.47
CA MET A 95 -14.44 -15.90 -3.38
C MET A 95 -15.83 -15.96 -2.73
N PHE A 96 -16.51 -14.82 -2.68
CA PHE A 96 -17.83 -14.69 -2.04
C PHE A 96 -18.96 -14.43 -3.04
N GLU A 97 -18.77 -14.78 -4.31
CA GLU A 97 -19.82 -14.64 -5.33
C GLU A 97 -21.11 -15.35 -4.90
N GLY A 98 -22.24 -14.61 -4.92
CA GLY A 98 -23.54 -15.10 -4.49
C GLY A 98 -23.70 -15.37 -2.96
N LYS A 99 -22.70 -14.96 -2.14
CA LYS A 99 -22.72 -15.17 -0.68
C LYS A 99 -22.76 -13.82 0.05
N LYS A 100 -23.26 -13.87 1.31
CA LYS A 100 -23.22 -12.75 2.25
C LYS A 100 -22.32 -13.12 3.44
N PRO A 101 -21.00 -12.95 3.30
CA PRO A 101 -20.07 -13.35 4.35
C PRO A 101 -20.17 -12.41 5.55
N SER A 102 -19.89 -12.96 6.73
CA SER A 102 -19.63 -12.19 7.94
C SER A 102 -18.25 -11.48 7.87
N ALA A 103 -18.03 -10.47 8.69
CA ALA A 103 -16.74 -9.82 8.83
C ALA A 103 -15.60 -10.80 9.20
N LEU A 104 -15.92 -11.84 9.99
CA LEU A 104 -14.95 -12.87 10.36
C LEU A 104 -14.53 -13.72 9.16
N GLU A 105 -15.47 -14.10 8.30
CA GLU A 105 -15.17 -14.86 7.08
C GLU A 105 -14.33 -14.04 6.12
N VAL A 106 -14.65 -12.74 5.91
CA VAL A 106 -13.84 -11.85 5.08
C VAL A 106 -12.44 -11.66 5.66
N ARG A 107 -12.33 -11.45 6.99
CA ARG A 107 -11.04 -11.39 7.68
C ARG A 107 -10.18 -12.64 7.41
N ASN A 108 -10.75 -13.81 7.55
CA ASN A 108 -10.01 -15.06 7.35
C ASN A 108 -9.60 -15.24 5.89
N ALA A 109 -10.47 -14.91 4.94
CA ALA A 109 -10.15 -14.90 3.51
C ALA A 109 -9.00 -13.93 3.18
N VAL A 110 -9.02 -12.72 3.72
CA VAL A 110 -7.93 -11.74 3.53
C VAL A 110 -6.63 -12.27 4.08
N ILE A 111 -6.63 -12.88 5.27
CA ILE A 111 -5.43 -13.48 5.87
C ILE A 111 -4.87 -14.59 4.97
N GLU A 112 -5.72 -15.46 4.45
CA GLU A 112 -5.32 -16.56 3.55
C GLU A 112 -4.72 -16.00 2.24
N ILE A 113 -5.42 -15.07 1.58
CA ILE A 113 -4.93 -14.43 0.35
C ILE A 113 -3.56 -13.80 0.60
N ARG A 114 -3.38 -13.07 1.71
CA ARG A 114 -2.11 -12.40 2.03
C ARG A 114 -0.98 -13.39 2.27
N LYS A 115 -1.21 -14.46 3.03
CA LYS A 115 -0.20 -15.51 3.27
C LYS A 115 0.26 -16.16 1.97
N ASN A 116 -0.64 -16.36 1.02
CA ASN A 116 -0.33 -16.96 -0.27
C ASN A 116 0.38 -16.00 -1.22
N LYS A 117 -0.01 -14.71 -1.22
CA LYS A 117 0.49 -13.71 -2.18
C LYS A 117 1.71 -12.93 -1.70
N LEU A 118 1.96 -12.82 -0.39
CA LEU A 118 3.02 -11.97 0.14
C LEU A 118 4.06 -12.80 0.92
N PRO A 119 5.35 -12.47 0.82
CA PRO A 119 6.35 -13.03 1.72
C PRO A 119 6.13 -12.48 3.13
N TYR A 120 6.24 -13.34 4.13
CA TYR A 120 6.09 -12.90 5.52
C TYR A 120 7.39 -12.23 6.01
N PRO A 121 7.34 -11.01 6.56
CA PRO A 121 8.55 -10.24 6.89
C PRO A 121 9.49 -10.93 7.90
N ALA A 122 8.95 -11.80 8.78
CA ALA A 122 9.77 -12.59 9.71
C ALA A 122 10.54 -13.73 9.04
N GLU A 123 10.11 -14.18 7.85
CA GLU A 123 10.77 -15.25 7.09
C GLU A 123 11.75 -14.67 6.06
N VAL A 124 11.34 -13.60 5.38
CA VAL A 124 12.16 -12.90 4.39
C VAL A 124 12.01 -11.40 4.59
N GLY A 125 13.11 -10.71 4.88
CA GLY A 125 13.12 -9.28 5.13
C GLY A 125 12.48 -8.50 3.98
N ASN A 126 11.44 -7.71 4.29
CA ASN A 126 10.76 -6.84 3.33
C ASN A 126 9.93 -5.77 4.07
N ALA A 127 9.58 -4.72 3.35
CA ALA A 127 8.74 -3.62 3.84
C ALA A 127 7.34 -3.59 3.18
N GLY A 128 6.87 -4.73 2.66
CA GLY A 128 5.64 -4.80 1.87
C GLY A 128 5.81 -4.23 0.46
N SER A 129 4.76 -3.61 -0.08
CA SER A 129 4.83 -2.96 -1.39
C SER A 129 5.83 -1.81 -1.37
N PHE A 130 6.85 -1.87 -2.22
CA PHE A 130 7.90 -0.85 -2.24
C PHE A 130 7.46 0.42 -3.00
N PHE A 131 6.63 0.27 -4.03
CA PHE A 131 6.13 1.37 -4.84
C PHE A 131 4.63 1.54 -4.71
N LYS A 132 4.16 2.78 -4.87
CA LYS A 132 2.74 3.10 -5.00
C LYS A 132 2.24 2.67 -6.38
N ASN A 133 0.96 2.36 -6.45
CA ASN A 133 0.28 2.21 -7.74
C ASN A 133 0.14 3.60 -8.40
N PRO A 134 0.67 3.82 -9.61
CA PRO A 134 0.60 5.11 -10.28
C PRO A 134 -0.83 5.39 -10.75
N THR A 135 -1.21 6.67 -10.73
CA THR A 135 -2.47 7.17 -11.28
C THR A 135 -2.17 8.17 -12.39
N ILE A 136 -2.77 7.98 -13.56
CA ILE A 136 -2.57 8.81 -14.75
C ILE A 136 -3.91 9.31 -15.31
N LYS A 137 -3.89 10.35 -16.13
CA LYS A 137 -5.09 10.83 -16.84
C LYS A 137 -5.61 9.75 -17.79
N THR A 138 -6.92 9.66 -17.94
CA THR A 138 -7.56 8.70 -18.86
C THR A 138 -7.02 8.81 -20.30
N SER A 139 -6.74 10.03 -20.78
CA SER A 139 -6.13 10.23 -22.10
C SER A 139 -4.75 9.60 -22.24
N ASN A 140 -3.92 9.69 -21.19
CA ASN A 140 -2.59 9.07 -21.17
C ASN A 140 -2.71 7.54 -21.11
N PHE A 141 -3.70 7.04 -20.38
CA PHE A 141 -3.97 5.61 -20.35
C PHE A 141 -4.38 5.07 -21.72
N GLN A 142 -5.26 5.77 -22.44
CA GLN A 142 -5.64 5.39 -23.80
C GLN A 142 -4.44 5.31 -24.74
N PHE A 143 -3.53 6.27 -24.65
CA PHE A 143 -2.27 6.22 -25.41
C PHE A 143 -1.38 5.05 -24.98
N LEU A 144 -1.32 4.75 -23.68
CA LEU A 144 -0.52 3.66 -23.16
C LEU A 144 -1.02 2.28 -23.65
N ILE A 145 -2.34 2.04 -23.59
CA ILE A 145 -2.93 0.77 -24.04
C ILE A 145 -2.88 0.60 -25.57
N SER A 146 -2.75 1.66 -26.35
CA SER A 146 -2.51 1.52 -27.80
C SER A 146 -1.16 0.87 -28.10
N LYS A 147 -0.19 1.01 -27.20
CA LYS A 147 1.14 0.38 -27.29
C LYS A 147 1.25 -0.91 -26.47
N HIS A 148 0.48 -1.03 -25.41
CA HIS A 148 0.49 -2.14 -24.46
C HIS A 148 -0.96 -2.60 -24.17
N PRO A 149 -1.63 -3.27 -25.11
CA PRO A 149 -3.06 -3.58 -25.02
C PRO A 149 -3.44 -4.50 -23.85
N ASP A 150 -2.47 -5.24 -23.32
CA ASP A 150 -2.70 -6.14 -22.20
C ASP A 150 -2.68 -5.45 -20.83
N LEU A 151 -2.32 -4.14 -20.76
CA LEU A 151 -2.31 -3.41 -19.49
C LEU A 151 -3.71 -3.16 -18.96
N LYS A 152 -3.89 -3.46 -17.68
CA LYS A 152 -5.15 -3.21 -16.98
C LYS A 152 -5.11 -1.87 -16.26
N GLY A 153 -6.18 -1.09 -16.42
CA GLY A 153 -6.40 0.15 -15.69
C GLY A 153 -7.69 0.08 -14.87
N PHE A 154 -7.69 0.76 -13.74
CA PHE A 154 -8.85 0.87 -12.85
C PHE A 154 -9.30 2.33 -12.84
N ASP A 155 -10.43 2.61 -13.49
CA ASP A 155 -11.04 3.94 -13.52
C ASP A 155 -11.34 4.42 -12.10
N GLN A 156 -10.95 5.65 -11.76
CA GLN A 156 -11.19 6.26 -10.45
C GLN A 156 -12.44 7.13 -10.42
N GLY A 157 -13.11 7.33 -11.57
CA GLY A 157 -14.33 8.13 -11.69
C GLY A 157 -14.09 9.66 -11.70
N ASP A 158 -12.83 10.10 -11.64
CA ASP A 158 -12.42 11.52 -11.63
C ASP A 158 -11.62 11.93 -12.89
N GLY A 159 -11.70 11.14 -13.97
CA GLY A 159 -10.92 11.34 -15.18
C GLY A 159 -9.49 10.79 -15.08
N THR A 160 -9.20 10.00 -14.06
CA THR A 160 -7.93 9.32 -13.89
C THR A 160 -8.09 7.80 -13.85
N VAL A 161 -7.00 7.10 -14.17
CA VAL A 161 -6.91 5.64 -14.18
C VAL A 161 -5.73 5.23 -13.33
N LYS A 162 -5.98 4.34 -12.37
CA LYS A 162 -4.96 3.73 -11.52
C LYS A 162 -4.42 2.46 -12.17
N LEU A 163 -3.10 2.32 -12.22
CA LEU A 163 -2.42 1.15 -12.78
C LEU A 163 -1.79 0.31 -11.68
N SER A 164 -1.62 -0.97 -11.96
CA SER A 164 -0.91 -1.87 -11.05
C SER A 164 0.60 -1.73 -11.26
N ALA A 165 1.31 -1.14 -10.31
CA ALA A 165 2.78 -1.11 -10.34
C ALA A 165 3.37 -2.53 -10.34
N ALA A 166 2.71 -3.49 -9.67
CA ALA A 166 3.12 -4.89 -9.74
C ALA A 166 3.09 -5.45 -11.16
N GLU A 167 2.05 -5.15 -11.93
CA GLU A 167 1.92 -5.59 -13.33
C GLU A 167 3.01 -4.97 -14.21
N LEU A 168 3.30 -3.67 -14.03
CA LEU A 168 4.36 -3.00 -14.77
C LEU A 168 5.73 -3.61 -14.51
N ILE A 169 6.06 -3.86 -13.25
CA ILE A 169 7.31 -4.48 -12.82
C ILE A 169 7.40 -5.92 -13.33
N GLU A 170 6.30 -6.67 -13.28
CA GLU A 170 6.24 -8.04 -13.80
C GLU A 170 6.43 -8.09 -15.32
N LYS A 171 5.81 -7.16 -16.07
CA LYS A 171 6.00 -7.04 -17.53
C LYS A 171 7.44 -6.62 -17.91
N CYS A 172 8.14 -5.91 -17.04
CA CYS A 172 9.59 -5.67 -17.17
C CYS A 172 10.44 -6.90 -16.79
N GLY A 173 9.81 -8.02 -16.43
CA GLY A 173 10.48 -9.29 -16.12
C GLY A 173 11.22 -9.30 -14.79
N TRP A 174 10.86 -8.43 -13.84
CA TRP A 174 11.53 -8.34 -12.54
C TRP A 174 11.01 -9.33 -11.50
N LYS A 175 9.79 -9.83 -11.60
CA LYS A 175 9.22 -10.77 -10.64
C LYS A 175 10.10 -12.00 -10.46
N GLY A 176 10.52 -12.27 -9.23
CA GLY A 176 11.38 -13.41 -8.88
C GLY A 176 12.86 -13.23 -9.22
N LYS A 177 13.29 -12.10 -9.81
CA LYS A 177 14.71 -11.83 -10.05
C LYS A 177 15.44 -11.49 -8.76
N THR A 178 16.66 -12.01 -8.64
CA THR A 178 17.59 -11.71 -7.56
C THR A 178 18.78 -10.91 -8.07
N ARG A 179 19.36 -10.06 -7.23
CA ARG A 179 20.59 -9.31 -7.46
C ARG A 179 21.42 -9.36 -6.18
N GLY A 180 22.42 -10.24 -6.15
CA GLY A 180 23.18 -10.47 -4.93
C GLY A 180 22.30 -10.98 -3.78
N ASN A 181 22.26 -10.23 -2.68
CA ASN A 181 21.49 -10.58 -1.47
C ASN A 181 20.08 -9.99 -1.44
N VAL A 182 19.67 -9.26 -2.47
CA VAL A 182 18.36 -8.65 -2.59
C VAL A 182 17.62 -9.08 -3.85
N GLY A 183 16.34 -8.84 -3.96
CA GLY A 183 15.59 -9.21 -5.15
C GLY A 183 14.14 -8.75 -5.11
N VAL A 184 13.40 -9.15 -6.13
CA VAL A 184 11.94 -8.98 -6.23
C VAL A 184 11.28 -10.31 -5.88
N SER A 185 10.31 -10.28 -4.99
CA SER A 185 9.60 -11.48 -4.55
C SER A 185 8.97 -12.23 -5.74
N GLY A 186 9.14 -13.54 -5.77
CA GLY A 186 8.45 -14.42 -6.72
C GLY A 186 6.93 -14.50 -6.49
N LYS A 187 6.47 -14.15 -5.27
CA LYS A 187 5.04 -14.12 -4.95
C LYS A 187 4.37 -12.83 -5.44
N HIS A 188 5.04 -11.66 -5.31
CA HIS A 188 4.45 -10.36 -5.63
C HIS A 188 5.52 -9.37 -6.11
N ALA A 189 5.38 -8.86 -7.32
CA ALA A 189 6.39 -8.01 -7.96
C ALA A 189 6.61 -6.63 -7.29
N LEU A 190 5.67 -6.14 -6.47
CA LEU A 190 5.86 -4.91 -5.68
C LEU A 190 6.74 -5.08 -4.45
N VAL A 191 7.01 -6.33 -4.03
CA VAL A 191 7.72 -6.59 -2.78
C VAL A 191 9.20 -6.83 -3.08
N LEU A 192 10.04 -5.85 -2.71
CA LEU A 192 11.48 -6.04 -2.68
C LEU A 192 11.85 -6.80 -1.42
N VAL A 193 12.75 -7.76 -1.56
CA VAL A 193 13.13 -8.69 -0.49
C VAL A 193 14.63 -8.65 -0.24
N ASN A 194 15.00 -8.81 1.04
CA ASN A 194 16.36 -8.98 1.50
C ASN A 194 16.51 -10.41 2.04
N TYR A 195 17.40 -11.17 1.44
CA TYR A 195 17.67 -12.57 1.82
C TYR A 195 18.61 -12.70 3.04
N GLY A 196 18.77 -11.62 3.83
CA GLY A 196 19.42 -11.62 5.14
C GLY A 196 20.82 -10.98 5.17
N LYS A 197 21.44 -10.72 4.02
CA LYS A 197 22.78 -10.08 3.93
C LYS A 197 22.81 -8.84 3.05
N GLY A 198 21.65 -8.43 2.52
CA GLY A 198 21.54 -7.25 1.67
C GLY A 198 21.66 -5.97 2.48
N THR A 199 22.32 -4.96 1.94
CA THR A 199 22.42 -3.62 2.50
C THR A 199 21.26 -2.74 2.07
N GLU A 200 21.09 -1.60 2.73
CA GLU A 200 20.16 -0.57 2.30
C GLU A 200 20.46 -0.10 0.87
N GLU A 201 21.73 0.15 0.57
CA GLU A 201 22.21 0.60 -0.74
C GLU A 201 21.82 -0.41 -1.85
N GLU A 202 22.00 -1.72 -1.62
CA GLU A 202 21.60 -2.74 -2.59
C GLU A 202 20.09 -2.74 -2.87
N ILE A 203 19.24 -2.50 -1.85
CA ILE A 203 17.78 -2.37 -2.02
C ILE A 203 17.43 -1.10 -2.80
N LEU A 204 18.07 0.03 -2.48
CA LEU A 204 17.83 1.31 -3.16
C LEU A 204 18.30 1.29 -4.62
N ASP A 205 19.44 0.67 -4.89
CA ASP A 205 19.93 0.47 -6.25
C ASP A 205 19.00 -0.43 -7.07
N LEU A 206 18.52 -1.54 -6.49
CA LEU A 206 17.52 -2.40 -7.11
C LEU A 206 16.23 -1.62 -7.43
N ALA A 207 15.76 -0.82 -6.48
CA ALA A 207 14.58 0.02 -6.67
C ALA A 207 14.78 1.06 -7.79
N LYS A 208 15.95 1.69 -7.86
CA LYS A 208 16.33 2.64 -8.91
C LYS A 208 16.37 1.97 -10.29
N GLU A 209 16.94 0.79 -10.38
CA GLU A 209 17.00 0.01 -11.63
C GLU A 209 15.58 -0.33 -12.12
N ILE A 210 14.70 -0.82 -11.23
CA ILE A 210 13.30 -1.11 -11.54
C ILE A 210 12.58 0.15 -12.04
N LYS A 211 12.74 1.30 -11.35
CA LYS A 211 12.17 2.58 -11.79
C LYS A 211 12.60 2.95 -13.19
N ASN A 212 13.88 2.84 -13.50
CA ASN A 212 14.43 3.18 -14.81
C ASN A 212 13.82 2.30 -15.90
N VAL A 213 13.80 0.99 -15.70
CA VAL A 213 13.25 0.05 -16.70
C VAL A 213 11.74 0.29 -16.93
N VAL A 214 10.96 0.54 -15.86
CA VAL A 214 9.54 0.87 -15.99
C VAL A 214 9.34 2.20 -16.71
N ARG A 215 10.14 3.21 -16.41
CA ARG A 215 10.09 4.50 -17.12
C ARG A 215 10.44 4.34 -18.60
N ASP A 216 11.48 3.59 -18.92
CA ASP A 216 11.95 3.41 -20.28
C ASP A 216 10.93 2.61 -21.13
N GLN A 217 10.26 1.61 -20.53
CA GLN A 217 9.30 0.77 -21.23
C GLN A 217 7.90 1.37 -21.31
N PHE A 218 7.44 2.06 -20.25
CA PHE A 218 6.05 2.55 -20.15
C PHE A 218 5.94 4.07 -20.06
N GLY A 219 7.04 4.81 -19.98
CA GLY A 219 7.05 6.26 -19.79
C GLY A 219 6.53 6.69 -18.41
N MET A 220 6.58 5.81 -17.40
CA MET A 220 6.01 6.05 -16.09
C MET A 220 7.03 6.05 -14.98
N GLU A 221 6.97 7.08 -14.12
CA GLU A 221 7.76 7.15 -12.90
C GLU A 221 7.04 6.41 -11.75
N LEU A 222 7.72 5.42 -11.15
CA LEU A 222 7.25 4.79 -9.94
C LEU A 222 7.67 5.60 -8.71
N GLU A 223 6.71 5.87 -7.82
CA GLU A 223 6.95 6.56 -6.55
C GLU A 223 7.12 5.54 -5.42
N PRO A 224 8.18 5.61 -4.59
CA PRO A 224 8.30 4.77 -3.41
C PRO A 224 7.16 5.01 -2.42
N GLU A 225 6.59 3.91 -1.88
CA GLU A 225 5.65 3.96 -0.75
C GLU A 225 6.41 3.94 0.59
N VAL A 226 7.55 3.25 0.61
CA VAL A 226 8.43 3.15 1.77
C VAL A 226 9.17 4.45 2.03
N GLU A 227 9.48 4.73 3.29
CA GLU A 227 10.40 5.79 3.70
C GLU A 227 11.76 5.21 4.00
N VAL A 228 12.79 5.90 3.52
CA VAL A 228 14.18 5.62 3.89
C VAL A 228 14.51 6.44 5.13
N VAL A 229 14.94 5.77 6.19
CA VAL A 229 15.27 6.39 7.47
C VAL A 229 16.78 6.28 7.69
N GLY A 230 17.44 7.38 8.03
CA GLY A 230 18.86 7.39 8.37
C GLY A 230 19.81 7.57 7.17
N GLY A 231 19.31 7.81 5.97
CA GLY A 231 20.13 8.22 4.84
C GLY A 231 20.70 9.62 5.08
N ALA A 232 22.02 9.75 5.12
CA ALA A 232 22.73 11.01 5.23
C ALA A 232 22.56 11.85 3.96
#